data_18616186f32688333af8b71413ccd2d6
#
_entry.id   18616186f32688333af8b71413ccd2d6
#
_cell.length_a   1.000
_cell.length_b   1.000
_cell.length_c   1.000
_cell.angle_alpha   90.00
_cell.angle_beta   90.00
_cell.angle_gamma   90.00
#
_symmetry.space_group_name_H-M   'P 1'
#
loop_
_entity.id
_entity.type
_entity.pdbx_description
1 polymer ?
#
loop_
_entity_poly.entity_id
_entity_poly.type
_entity_poly.pdbx_seq_one_letter_code
_entity_poly.pdbx_strand_id
1 'polypeptide(L)'
;MKTNAEDLFETLLQDKNLGLSIGNDEALEYDRISFGIPQLDNITNGGIPKKRFTLIYGGWSSGKSYLCTKLCESVQKENGTVLWVDTEQSWDSEWMTQCGLDTNKVLLKIPENAEDAYNTMAAGMEKGVDIVVLD
;
A
#
# COMPACT_ATOMS: atom_id res chain seq x y z
N MET A 1 -4.76 -43.79 18.82
CA MET A 1 -3.80 -42.85 19.50
C MET A 1 -4.09 -41.47 19.01
N LYS A 2 -4.39 -40.52 19.89
CA LYS A 2 -4.42 -39.11 19.48
C LYS A 2 -2.98 -38.68 19.27
N THR A 3 -2.59 -38.35 18.05
CA THR A 3 -1.28 -37.74 17.74
C THR A 3 -1.16 -36.49 18.60
N ASN A 4 -0.05 -36.31 19.30
CA ASN A 4 0.20 -35.11 20.07
C ASN A 4 0.18 -33.90 19.10
N ALA A 5 -0.34 -32.79 19.53
CA ALA A 5 -0.43 -31.58 18.70
C ALA A 5 0.95 -31.13 18.17
N GLU A 6 1.99 -31.32 18.97
CA GLU A 6 3.37 -31.05 18.59
C GLU A 6 3.86 -31.97 17.47
N ASP A 7 3.61 -33.29 17.56
CA ASP A 7 3.98 -34.27 16.53
C ASP A 7 3.28 -33.98 15.20
N LEU A 8 2.00 -33.58 15.26
CA LEU A 8 1.25 -33.19 14.06
C LEU A 8 1.80 -31.91 13.43
N PHE A 9 2.12 -30.92 14.25
CA PHE A 9 2.71 -29.64 13.80
C PHE A 9 4.04 -29.87 13.08
N GLU A 10 4.96 -30.62 13.67
CA GLU A 10 6.25 -30.96 13.05
C GLU A 10 6.07 -31.76 11.76
N THR A 11 5.16 -32.75 11.75
CA THR A 11 4.90 -33.56 10.55
C THR A 11 4.37 -32.71 9.39
N LEU A 12 3.45 -31.79 9.66
CA LEU A 12 2.91 -30.90 8.65
C LEU A 12 3.95 -29.90 8.15
N LEU A 13 4.79 -29.37 9.03
CA LEU A 13 5.83 -28.42 8.66
C LEU A 13 6.90 -29.05 7.76
N GLN A 14 7.19 -30.35 7.93
CA GLN A 14 8.17 -31.09 7.13
C GLN A 14 7.65 -31.49 5.76
N ASP A 15 6.33 -31.47 5.54
CA ASP A 15 5.76 -31.82 4.24
C ASP A 15 5.98 -30.70 3.21
N LYS A 16 7.01 -30.86 2.39
CA LYS A 16 7.39 -29.90 1.33
C LYS A 16 6.30 -29.64 0.28
N ASN A 17 5.34 -30.57 0.12
CA ASN A 17 4.24 -30.42 -0.84
C ASN A 17 3.20 -29.40 -0.35
N LEU A 18 3.13 -29.17 0.96
CA LEU A 18 2.20 -28.23 1.57
C LEU A 18 2.71 -26.78 1.57
N GLY A 19 4.03 -26.56 1.46
CA GLY A 19 4.64 -25.23 1.44
C GLY A 19 4.31 -24.40 2.67
N LEU A 20 4.23 -25.04 3.84
CA LEU A 20 3.90 -24.38 5.11
C LEU A 20 5.11 -23.66 5.70
N SER A 21 4.86 -22.52 6.34
CA SER A 21 5.85 -21.76 7.13
C SER A 21 5.31 -21.51 8.53
N ILE A 22 6.19 -21.31 9.50
CA ILE A 22 5.81 -20.91 10.86
C ILE A 22 5.34 -19.43 10.81
N GLY A 23 4.27 -19.09 11.51
CA GLY A 23 3.66 -17.76 11.43
C GLY A 23 4.53 -16.59 11.95
N ASN A 24 5.63 -16.88 12.65
CA ASN A 24 6.64 -15.90 13.09
C ASN A 24 7.91 -15.91 12.23
N ASP A 25 7.89 -16.54 11.06
CA ASP A 25 9.03 -16.55 10.13
C ASP A 25 9.33 -15.12 9.66
N GLU A 26 10.57 -14.68 9.80
CA GLU A 26 11.03 -13.35 9.34
C GLU A 26 10.80 -13.13 7.85
N ALA A 27 10.76 -14.22 7.06
CA ALA A 27 10.42 -14.16 5.63
C ALA A 27 8.98 -13.69 5.35
N LEU A 28 8.12 -13.66 6.37
CA LEU A 28 6.74 -13.16 6.31
C LEU A 28 6.61 -11.69 6.72
N GLU A 29 7.69 -11.05 7.19
CA GLU A 29 7.69 -9.63 7.49
C GLU A 29 7.60 -8.79 6.20
N TYR A 30 6.94 -7.66 6.31
CA TYR A 30 6.73 -6.75 5.18
C TYR A 30 7.41 -5.42 5.45
N ASP A 31 8.14 -4.91 4.46
CA ASP A 31 8.47 -3.48 4.42
C ASP A 31 7.21 -2.65 4.43
N ARG A 32 7.26 -1.48 5.06
CA ARG A 32 6.12 -0.60 5.21
C ARG A 32 6.38 0.77 4.62
N ILE A 33 5.32 1.44 4.24
CA ILE A 33 5.31 2.85 3.87
C ILE A 33 4.68 3.61 5.04
N SER A 34 5.46 4.47 5.67
CA SER A 34 5.02 5.33 6.76
C SER A 34 4.01 6.37 6.26
N PHE A 35 3.03 6.71 7.10
CA PHE A 35 2.17 7.87 6.86
C PHE A 35 2.91 9.19 7.12
N GLY A 36 4.08 9.17 7.77
CA GLY A 36 4.73 10.38 8.27
C GLY A 36 3.95 11.06 9.39
N ILE A 37 3.02 10.36 10.00
CA ILE A 37 2.18 10.79 11.11
C ILE A 37 2.43 9.83 12.27
N PRO A 38 3.21 10.23 13.31
CA PRO A 38 3.71 9.32 14.33
C PRO A 38 2.61 8.49 15.04
N GLN A 39 1.43 9.09 15.27
CA GLN A 39 0.32 8.40 15.91
C GLN A 39 -0.24 7.27 15.03
N LEU A 40 -0.37 7.50 13.72
CA LEU A 40 -0.82 6.48 12.77
C LEU A 40 0.24 5.41 12.59
N ASP A 41 1.49 5.80 12.44
CA ASP A 41 2.58 4.85 12.28
C ASP A 41 2.71 3.94 13.49
N ASN A 42 2.50 4.47 14.70
CA ASN A 42 2.53 3.68 15.92
C ASN A 42 1.41 2.61 15.96
N ILE A 43 0.16 2.98 15.64
CA ILE A 43 -0.96 2.02 15.68
C ILE A 43 -0.98 1.06 14.48
N THR A 44 -0.31 1.39 13.39
CA THR A 44 -0.18 0.55 12.19
C THR A 44 1.14 -0.19 12.12
N ASN A 45 1.94 -0.15 13.18
CA ASN A 45 3.27 -0.74 13.24
C ASN A 45 4.19 -0.28 12.09
N GLY A 46 4.23 1.04 11.84
CA GLY A 46 5.11 1.67 10.84
C GLY A 46 4.46 2.02 9.50
N GLY A 47 3.13 1.93 9.40
CA GLY A 47 2.42 2.33 8.18
C GLY A 47 1.77 1.17 7.43
N ILE A 48 1.56 1.33 6.12
CA ILE A 48 0.95 0.31 5.26
C ILE A 48 2.01 -0.67 4.71
N PRO A 49 1.68 -1.95 4.53
CA PRO A 49 2.62 -2.93 3.98
C PRO A 49 2.89 -2.68 2.49
N LYS A 50 4.16 -2.72 2.08
CA LYS A 50 4.56 -2.71 0.66
C LYS A 50 4.07 -3.97 -0.05
N LYS A 51 3.87 -3.88 -1.36
CA LYS A 51 3.44 -5.00 -2.23
C LYS A 51 2.08 -5.60 -1.83
N ARG A 52 1.19 -4.80 -1.28
CA ARG A 52 -0.17 -5.18 -0.87
C ARG A 52 -1.18 -4.11 -1.28
N PHE A 53 -2.43 -4.52 -1.41
CA PHE A 53 -3.54 -3.59 -1.51
C PHE A 53 -3.93 -3.11 -0.11
N THR A 54 -4.06 -1.78 0.03
CA THR A 54 -4.58 -1.15 1.24
C THR A 54 -5.83 -0.36 0.88
N LEU A 55 -6.93 -0.64 1.55
CA LEU A 55 -8.18 0.10 1.39
C LEU A 55 -8.33 1.11 2.52
N ILE A 56 -8.43 2.40 2.16
CA ILE A 56 -8.75 3.49 3.09
C ILE A 56 -10.19 3.90 2.82
N TYR A 57 -11.06 3.74 3.81
CA TYR A 57 -12.49 4.06 3.66
C TYR A 57 -12.99 4.90 4.84
N GLY A 58 -14.05 5.65 4.60
CA GLY A 58 -14.65 6.55 5.60
C GLY A 58 -15.66 7.49 4.96
N GLY A 59 -16.31 8.28 5.79
CA GLY A 59 -17.28 9.28 5.35
C GLY A 59 -16.68 10.39 4.49
N TRP A 60 -17.52 11.26 3.98
CA TRP A 60 -17.10 12.44 3.24
C TRP A 60 -16.21 13.34 4.09
N SER A 61 -15.21 13.94 3.48
CA SER A 61 -14.25 14.85 4.15
C SER A 61 -13.56 14.26 5.39
N SER A 62 -13.43 12.93 5.49
CA SER A 62 -12.80 12.25 6.62
C SER A 62 -11.27 12.19 6.52
N GLY A 63 -10.67 12.76 5.48
CA GLY A 63 -9.22 12.83 5.31
C GLY A 63 -8.61 11.65 4.54
N LYS A 64 -9.40 10.85 3.79
CA LYS A 64 -8.89 9.72 3.00
C LYS A 64 -7.79 10.14 2.03
N SER A 65 -8.08 11.10 1.14
CA SER A 65 -7.12 11.62 0.16
C SER A 65 -5.93 12.29 0.83
N TYR A 66 -6.12 12.92 2.01
CA TYR A 66 -5.01 13.43 2.81
C TYR A 66 -4.05 12.32 3.26
N LEU A 67 -4.57 11.19 3.75
CA LEU A 67 -3.73 10.05 4.13
C LEU A 67 -2.99 9.45 2.93
N CYS A 68 -3.66 9.34 1.78
CA CYS A 68 -3.02 8.92 0.53
C CYS A 68 -1.89 9.89 0.13
N THR A 69 -2.14 11.21 0.23
CA THR A 69 -1.13 12.23 -0.03
C THR A 69 0.09 12.09 0.88
N LYS A 70 -0.12 11.82 2.17
CA LYS A 70 0.96 11.61 3.15
C LYS A 70 1.78 10.35 2.84
N LEU A 71 1.15 9.26 2.41
CA LEU A 71 1.85 8.06 1.96
C LEU A 71 2.71 8.35 0.71
N CYS A 72 2.16 9.09 -0.26
CA CYS A 72 2.90 9.52 -1.45
C CYS A 72 4.08 10.42 -1.12
N GLU A 73 3.91 11.38 -0.19
CA GLU A 73 5.00 12.22 0.31
C GLU A 73 6.13 11.37 0.93
N SER A 74 5.78 10.36 1.73
CA SER A 74 6.77 9.45 2.32
C SER A 74 7.55 8.66 1.26
N VAL A 75 6.86 8.18 0.22
CA VAL A 75 7.50 7.50 -0.92
C VAL A 75 8.45 8.45 -1.66
N GLN A 76 8.04 9.70 -1.91
CA GLN A 76 8.91 10.70 -2.55
C GLN A 76 10.14 11.05 -1.72
N LYS A 77 10.05 11.06 -0.40
CA LYS A 77 11.22 11.27 0.50
C LYS A 77 12.26 10.15 0.37
N GLU A 78 11.84 8.96 0.00
CA GLU A 78 12.70 7.81 -0.32
C GLU A 78 13.12 7.78 -1.81
N ASN A 79 12.85 8.84 -2.58
CA ASN A 79 13.05 8.94 -4.04
C ASN A 79 12.22 7.92 -4.85
N GLY A 80 11.12 7.46 -4.31
CA GLY A 80 10.20 6.56 -4.99
C GLY A 80 9.24 7.29 -5.95
N THR A 81 8.61 6.50 -6.80
CA THR A 81 7.70 6.92 -7.86
C THR A 81 6.24 6.83 -7.41
N VAL A 82 5.46 7.85 -7.75
CA VAL A 82 4.05 7.98 -7.40
C VAL A 82 3.20 8.00 -8.66
N LEU A 83 2.19 7.13 -8.74
CA LEU A 83 1.12 7.19 -9.72
C LEU A 83 -0.21 7.45 -9.00
N TRP A 84 -0.90 8.52 -9.39
CA TRP A 84 -2.22 8.86 -8.87
C TRP A 84 -3.26 8.75 -9.99
N VAL A 85 -4.24 7.89 -9.80
CA VAL A 85 -5.38 7.71 -10.70
C VAL A 85 -6.58 8.36 -10.04
N ASP A 86 -6.96 9.53 -10.54
CA ASP A 86 -8.03 10.38 -10.00
C ASP A 86 -9.34 10.11 -10.75
N THR A 87 -10.20 9.28 -10.18
CA THR A 87 -11.51 8.94 -10.74
C THR A 87 -12.59 9.95 -10.37
N GLU A 88 -12.39 10.70 -9.29
CA GLU A 88 -13.33 11.73 -8.83
C GLU A 88 -13.11 13.08 -9.51
N GLN A 89 -11.99 13.25 -10.25
CA GLN A 89 -11.57 14.51 -10.87
C GLN A 89 -11.45 15.65 -9.85
N SER A 90 -10.92 15.30 -8.70
CA SER A 90 -10.79 16.18 -7.52
C SER A 90 -9.35 16.65 -7.26
N TRP A 91 -8.42 16.36 -8.18
CA TRP A 91 -7.02 16.74 -8.04
C TRP A 91 -6.84 18.25 -7.85
N ASP A 92 -6.23 18.64 -6.77
CA ASP A 92 -5.85 20.01 -6.44
C ASP A 92 -4.35 20.08 -6.13
N SER A 93 -3.57 20.53 -7.09
CA SER A 93 -2.10 20.62 -6.99
C SER A 93 -1.65 21.55 -5.87
N GLU A 94 -2.37 22.65 -5.62
CA GLU A 94 -2.01 23.61 -4.59
C GLU A 94 -2.21 22.99 -3.20
N TRP A 95 -3.36 22.37 -2.97
CA TRP A 95 -3.65 21.68 -1.73
C TRP A 95 -2.69 20.51 -1.46
N MET A 96 -2.43 19.68 -2.49
CA MET A 96 -1.49 18.56 -2.40
C MET A 96 -0.08 19.04 -2.01
N THR A 97 0.36 20.16 -2.61
CA THR A 97 1.66 20.78 -2.28
C THR A 97 1.69 21.31 -0.85
N GLN A 98 0.61 21.93 -0.37
CA GLN A 98 0.50 22.36 1.03
C GLN A 98 0.55 21.17 2.00
N CYS A 99 0.08 20.00 1.59
CA CYS A 99 0.19 18.75 2.36
C CYS A 99 1.59 18.12 2.33
N GLY A 100 2.53 18.68 1.54
CA GLY A 100 3.93 18.26 1.48
C GLY A 100 4.30 17.39 0.27
N LEU A 101 3.37 17.14 -0.66
CA LEU A 101 3.63 16.36 -1.88
C LEU A 101 4.31 17.24 -2.95
N ASP A 102 5.38 16.77 -3.55
CA ASP A 102 5.94 17.37 -4.77
C ASP A 102 5.12 16.94 -5.99
N THR A 103 4.16 17.78 -6.36
CA THR A 103 3.23 17.49 -7.46
C THR A 103 3.90 17.41 -8.83
N ASN A 104 5.11 17.98 -8.99
CA ASN A 104 5.89 17.85 -10.22
C ASN A 104 6.46 16.43 -10.42
N LYS A 105 6.47 15.63 -9.36
CA LYS A 105 6.95 14.24 -9.37
C LYS A 105 5.83 13.22 -9.22
N VAL A 106 4.59 13.60 -9.48
CA VAL A 106 3.43 12.70 -9.49
C VAL A 106 3.01 12.42 -10.93
N LEU A 107 2.92 11.15 -11.28
CA LEU A 107 2.26 10.73 -12.51
C LEU A 107 0.75 10.75 -12.24
N LEU A 108 0.05 11.70 -12.85
CA LEU A 108 -1.40 11.86 -12.69
C LEU A 108 -2.13 11.30 -13.90
N LYS A 109 -3.14 10.48 -13.65
CA LYS A 109 -4.08 9.99 -14.67
C LYS A 109 -5.50 10.33 -14.25
N ILE A 110 -6.23 11.02 -15.12
CA ILE A 110 -7.69 11.13 -15.06
C ILE A 110 -8.23 10.09 -16.04
N PRO A 111 -8.81 8.98 -15.58
CA PRO A 111 -9.25 7.91 -16.45
C PRO A 111 -10.59 8.25 -17.13
N GLU A 112 -10.79 7.73 -18.34
CA GLU A 112 -12.05 7.89 -19.07
C GLU A 112 -13.17 6.98 -18.51
N ASN A 113 -12.78 5.85 -17.97
CA ASN A 113 -13.67 4.84 -17.40
C ASN A 113 -12.92 3.91 -16.42
N ALA A 114 -13.63 2.99 -15.78
CA ALA A 114 -13.04 2.06 -14.82
C ALA A 114 -11.99 1.14 -15.44
N GLU A 115 -12.19 0.69 -16.68
CA GLU A 115 -11.21 -0.18 -17.36
C GLU A 115 -9.89 0.56 -17.61
N ASP A 116 -9.96 1.82 -18.08
CA ASP A 116 -8.78 2.68 -18.24
C ASP A 116 -8.05 2.92 -16.91
N ALA A 117 -8.79 3.12 -15.82
CA ALA A 117 -8.21 3.23 -14.48
C ALA A 117 -7.43 1.97 -14.10
N TYR A 118 -8.05 0.79 -14.19
CA TYR A 118 -7.41 -0.47 -13.84
C TYR A 118 -6.22 -0.82 -14.74
N ASN A 119 -6.33 -0.58 -16.04
CA ASN A 119 -5.22 -0.80 -16.98
C ASN A 119 -4.03 0.11 -16.67
N THR A 120 -4.30 1.38 -16.32
CA THR A 120 -3.25 2.32 -15.92
C THR A 120 -2.56 1.87 -14.63
N MET A 121 -3.33 1.44 -13.62
CA MET A 121 -2.77 0.91 -12.36
C MET A 121 -1.92 -0.33 -12.62
N ALA A 122 -2.43 -1.31 -13.38
CA ALA A 122 -1.71 -2.54 -13.71
C ALA A 122 -0.38 -2.22 -14.42
N ALA A 123 -0.41 -1.35 -15.43
CA ALA A 123 0.79 -0.93 -16.15
C ALA A 123 1.80 -0.22 -15.24
N GLY A 124 1.34 0.60 -14.29
CA GLY A 124 2.20 1.24 -13.29
C GLY A 124 2.88 0.22 -12.39
N MET A 125 2.13 -0.74 -11.86
CA MET A 125 2.65 -1.81 -11.01
C MET A 125 3.65 -2.71 -11.76
N GLU A 126 3.38 -3.09 -13.00
CA GLU A 126 4.29 -3.89 -13.84
C GLU A 126 5.60 -3.16 -14.11
N LYS A 127 5.58 -1.83 -14.24
CA LYS A 127 6.76 -1.00 -14.44
C LYS A 127 7.52 -0.66 -13.16
N GLY A 128 7.02 -1.10 -12.02
CA GLY A 128 7.69 -0.94 -10.73
C GLY A 128 7.46 0.42 -10.07
N VAL A 129 6.32 1.05 -10.28
CA VAL A 129 5.92 2.24 -9.50
C VAL A 129 5.79 1.84 -8.02
N ASP A 130 6.35 2.65 -7.13
CA ASP A 130 6.45 2.32 -5.70
C ASP A 130 5.11 2.45 -4.97
N ILE A 131 4.27 3.39 -5.38
CA ILE A 131 2.90 3.54 -4.87
C ILE A 131 1.94 3.93 -6.00
N VAL A 132 0.80 3.26 -6.03
CA VAL A 132 -0.32 3.59 -6.91
C VAL A 132 -1.53 3.92 -6.05
N VAL A 133 -2.08 5.11 -6.23
CA VAL A 133 -3.32 5.55 -5.56
C VAL A 133 -4.45 5.52 -6.58
N LEU A 134 -5.60 4.99 -6.18
CA LEU A 134 -6.89 5.13 -6.88
C LEU A 134 -7.82 5.91 -5.95
N ASP A 135 -8.13 7.16 -6.30
CA ASP A 135 -8.98 8.07 -5.53
C ASP A 135 -10.28 8.40 -6.26
#